data_fc06599bb8fc6544a17ba80773e78d74
#
_entry.id   fc06599bb8fc6544a17ba80773e78d74
#
_cell.length_a   1.000
_cell.length_b   1.000
_cell.length_c   1.000
_cell.angle_alpha   90.00
_cell.angle_beta   90.00
_cell.angle_gamma   90.00
#
_symmetry.space_group_name_H-M   'P 1'
#
loop_
_entity.id
_entity.type
_entity.pdbx_description
1 polymer ?
#
loop_
_entity_poly.entity_id
_entity_poly.type
_entity_poly.pdbx_seq_one_letter_code
_entity_poly.pdbx_strand_id
1 'polypeptide(L)'
;MLLKNKILKNINIWLSLFLVFQSCNSEVKNKSPRIKSNIKIDSPFSFEIFNDDDTVEIRISKTINNNKKIKKSLLINGNDTLSFTDKIDLYTNQNFIYGKNTLRVFVYYADESIEKYSRQITIYPKQKPSELGYEIIKILPHDSQIYTQGLILDQNHFYESSGQYGKSFLRKYTSDEFVISKEIKIASNLFAEGITILEDKLFMLTWKSNKGLVFDKNTLALLDTFEYSTEGWGLTNNERELIMSDGSEKIKFIDPSNFKINKEIQVYDNSGKVESLNELEYINGKIFSNIYGQDKIAVINPLSGLVENYINLEKIMNKKNYKNIDVMNGIAFNEKSNTLYITGKWWPSLYEIKLSKR
;
A
#
# COMPACT_ATOMS: atom_id res chain seq x y z
N MET A 1 21.99 -73.54 -5.07
CA MET A 1 23.09 -74.27 -4.45
C MET A 1 23.52 -73.54 -3.20
N LEU A 2 23.13 -74.09 -2.08
CA LEU A 2 23.78 -74.16 -0.75
C LEU A 2 24.19 -72.86 -0.12
N LEU A 3 23.43 -72.31 0.91
CA LEU A 3 23.45 -72.67 2.35
C LEU A 3 24.81 -72.42 3.03
N LYS A 4 24.84 -71.56 4.05
CA LYS A 4 24.80 -71.88 5.47
C LYS A 4 25.02 -70.73 6.39
N ASN A 5 24.08 -70.59 7.30
CA ASN A 5 24.09 -70.13 8.69
C ASN A 5 25.41 -70.20 9.46
N LYS A 6 25.56 -69.26 10.43
CA LYS A 6 25.76 -69.47 11.88
C LYS A 6 25.92 -68.14 12.59
N ILE A 7 25.02 -67.74 13.48
CA ILE A 7 24.84 -68.01 14.91
C ILE A 7 25.80 -67.25 15.82
N LEU A 8 25.16 -66.30 16.55
CA LEU A 8 25.30 -65.88 17.96
C LEU A 8 26.69 -65.69 18.60
N LYS A 9 26.82 -64.49 19.20
CA LYS A 9 27.08 -64.44 20.67
C LYS A 9 26.76 -63.05 21.22
N ASN A 10 25.91 -63.03 22.26
CA ASN A 10 25.58 -61.91 23.15
C ASN A 10 26.82 -61.42 23.87
N ILE A 11 26.96 -60.10 23.90
CA ILE A 11 27.75 -59.42 24.93
C ILE A 11 26.89 -58.26 25.44
N ASN A 12 26.37 -58.49 26.66
CA ASN A 12 25.76 -57.44 27.46
C ASN A 12 26.88 -56.49 27.93
N ILE A 13 26.83 -55.24 27.42
CA ILE A 13 27.62 -54.16 28.03
C ILE A 13 26.60 -53.20 28.65
N TRP A 14 26.59 -53.25 29.95
CA TRP A 14 25.94 -52.21 30.80
C TRP A 14 26.69 -50.90 30.59
N LEU A 15 26.09 -49.96 29.84
CA LEU A 15 26.55 -48.59 29.78
C LEU A 15 25.73 -47.78 30.78
N SER A 16 26.32 -47.53 31.94
CA SER A 16 25.78 -46.61 32.96
C SER A 16 25.68 -45.21 32.37
N LEU A 17 24.45 -44.77 32.15
CA LEU A 17 24.12 -43.41 31.72
C LEU A 17 24.34 -42.46 32.87
N PHE A 18 25.48 -41.78 32.94
CA PHE A 18 25.72 -40.63 33.81
C PHE A 18 24.91 -39.44 33.22
N LEU A 19 23.73 -39.23 33.74
CA LEU A 19 22.98 -37.99 33.55
C LEU A 19 23.70 -36.89 34.30
N VAL A 20 24.53 -36.12 33.61
CA VAL A 20 25.03 -34.84 34.08
C VAL A 20 23.87 -33.84 33.93
N PHE A 21 23.18 -33.57 35.04
CA PHE A 21 22.33 -32.41 35.14
C PHE A 21 23.22 -31.17 35.08
N GLN A 22 23.41 -30.62 33.87
CA GLN A 22 23.81 -29.22 33.74
C GLN A 22 22.63 -28.37 34.19
N SER A 23 22.73 -27.89 35.41
CA SER A 23 21.91 -26.79 35.92
C SER A 23 22.19 -25.59 35.02
N CYS A 24 21.29 -25.34 34.06
CA CYS A 24 21.22 -24.03 33.43
C CYS A 24 20.88 -23.02 34.52
N ASN A 25 21.88 -22.34 35.05
CA ASN A 25 21.69 -21.06 35.70
C ASN A 25 21.06 -20.11 34.67
N SER A 26 19.74 -20.06 34.64
CA SER A 26 19.04 -18.95 34.00
C SER A 26 19.45 -17.71 34.80
N GLU A 27 20.35 -16.93 34.22
CA GLU A 27 20.53 -15.54 34.65
C GLU A 27 19.15 -14.91 34.68
N VAL A 28 18.64 -14.68 35.87
CA VAL A 28 17.49 -13.81 36.08
C VAL A 28 17.95 -12.44 35.56
N LYS A 29 17.61 -12.13 34.30
CA LYS A 29 17.74 -10.78 33.78
C LYS A 29 16.95 -9.90 34.75
N ASN A 30 17.68 -9.25 35.64
CA ASN A 30 17.13 -8.20 36.49
C ASN A 30 16.42 -7.22 35.56
N LYS A 31 15.08 -7.30 35.49
CA LYS A 31 14.29 -6.27 34.84
C LYS A 31 14.64 -4.98 35.58
N SER A 32 15.34 -4.09 34.90
CA SER A 32 15.60 -2.74 35.42
C SER A 32 14.28 -2.21 35.97
N PRO A 33 14.28 -1.64 37.20
CA PRO A 33 13.05 -1.15 37.80
C PRO A 33 12.39 -0.17 36.81
N ARG A 34 11.12 -0.39 36.49
CA ARG A 34 10.37 0.55 35.65
C ARG A 34 10.40 1.89 36.35
N ILE A 35 11.12 2.85 35.79
CA ILE A 35 11.13 4.23 36.26
C ILE A 35 9.67 4.68 36.28
N LYS A 36 9.14 5.04 37.44
CA LYS A 36 7.78 5.55 37.56
C LYS A 36 7.71 6.87 36.80
N SER A 37 6.83 6.94 35.85
CA SER A 37 6.57 8.14 35.07
C SER A 37 6.09 9.29 35.96
N ASN A 38 6.61 10.48 35.73
CA ASN A 38 6.24 11.68 36.52
C ASN A 38 4.95 12.34 36.01
N ILE A 39 4.51 12.02 34.77
CA ILE A 39 3.24 12.45 34.22
C ILE A 39 2.47 11.28 33.66
N LYS A 40 1.19 11.49 33.39
CA LYS A 40 0.38 10.65 32.52
C LYS A 40 -0.28 11.52 31.44
N ILE A 41 -0.58 10.93 30.31
CA ILE A 41 -1.44 11.52 29.28
C ILE A 41 -2.88 11.13 29.63
N ASP A 42 -3.70 12.11 30.00
CA ASP A 42 -5.10 11.92 30.32
C ASP A 42 -5.98 11.80 29.08
N SER A 43 -5.64 12.58 28.04
CA SER A 43 -6.30 12.59 26.74
C SER A 43 -5.27 12.84 25.63
N PRO A 44 -5.44 12.25 24.42
CA PRO A 44 -6.41 11.21 24.09
C PRO A 44 -6.01 9.84 24.63
N PHE A 45 -6.95 8.90 24.64
CA PHE A 45 -6.64 7.49 24.86
C PHE A 45 -5.90 6.92 23.64
N SER A 46 -5.07 5.89 23.86
CA SER A 46 -4.44 5.19 22.74
C SER A 46 -5.50 4.51 21.88
N PHE A 47 -5.36 4.64 20.55
CA PHE A 47 -6.25 4.07 19.53
C PHE A 47 -7.66 4.68 19.50
N GLU A 48 -7.84 5.84 20.11
CA GLU A 48 -9.09 6.59 20.02
C GLU A 48 -9.35 7.04 18.59
N ILE A 49 -10.63 7.06 18.18
CA ILE A 49 -11.08 7.43 16.85
C ILE A 49 -11.79 8.77 16.92
N PHE A 50 -11.43 9.67 16.04
CA PHE A 50 -12.03 10.98 15.86
C PHE A 50 -12.49 11.14 14.41
N ASN A 51 -13.43 12.04 14.18
CA ASN A 51 -13.82 12.45 12.84
C ASN A 51 -13.10 13.75 12.43
N ASP A 52 -13.18 14.08 11.16
CA ASP A 52 -12.45 15.23 10.56
C ASP A 52 -12.97 16.62 10.96
N ASP A 53 -14.00 16.72 11.78
CA ASP A 53 -14.50 17.97 12.36
C ASP A 53 -14.46 17.98 13.90
N ASP A 54 -13.84 16.96 14.49
CA ASP A 54 -13.67 16.89 15.94
C ASP A 54 -12.50 17.75 16.43
N THR A 55 -12.43 17.92 17.74
CA THR A 55 -11.28 18.52 18.43
C THR A 55 -10.60 17.45 19.26
N VAL A 56 -9.30 17.27 19.07
CA VAL A 56 -8.45 16.39 19.88
C VAL A 56 -7.83 17.20 21.00
N GLU A 57 -8.26 16.91 22.22
CA GLU A 57 -7.63 17.47 23.39
C GLU A 57 -6.41 16.64 23.80
N ILE A 58 -5.23 17.26 23.83
CA ILE A 58 -4.03 16.67 24.41
C ILE A 58 -3.88 17.19 25.82
N ARG A 59 -4.08 16.35 26.83
CA ARG A 59 -3.98 16.73 28.23
C ARG A 59 -3.00 15.83 28.97
N ILE A 60 -2.09 16.46 29.74
CA ILE A 60 -1.16 15.78 30.62
C ILE A 60 -1.42 16.21 32.06
N SER A 61 -1.25 15.29 33.01
CA SER A 61 -1.29 15.56 34.44
C SER A 61 -0.09 14.97 35.15
N LYS A 62 0.25 15.54 36.29
CA LYS A 62 1.31 15.00 37.16
C LYS A 62 0.82 13.72 37.86
N THR A 63 1.72 12.75 37.98
CA THR A 63 1.44 11.59 38.85
C THR A 63 1.57 11.98 40.33
N ILE A 64 0.93 11.22 41.22
CA ILE A 64 0.83 11.52 42.66
C ILE A 64 2.22 11.72 43.29
N ASN A 65 3.26 11.10 42.77
CA ASN A 65 4.63 11.14 43.33
C ASN A 65 5.57 12.10 42.58
N ASN A 66 5.02 13.02 41.80
CA ASN A 66 5.85 13.91 40.98
C ASN A 66 6.12 15.24 41.69
N ASN A 67 7.36 15.45 42.12
CA ASN A 67 7.87 16.71 42.64
C ASN A 67 8.64 17.53 41.60
N LYS A 68 8.79 17.02 40.33
CA LYS A 68 9.53 17.71 39.30
C LYS A 68 8.73 18.88 38.72
N LYS A 69 9.40 20.00 38.52
CA LYS A 69 8.79 21.19 37.91
C LYS A 69 8.90 21.05 36.39
N ILE A 70 7.78 21.02 35.69
CA ILE A 70 7.71 21.04 34.24
C ILE A 70 8.20 22.42 33.75
N LYS A 71 9.17 22.43 32.82
CA LYS A 71 9.70 23.63 32.16
C LYS A 71 8.91 23.94 30.89
N LYS A 72 8.65 22.92 30.06
CA LYS A 72 7.81 22.98 28.85
C LYS A 72 7.38 21.59 28.41
N SER A 73 6.32 21.52 27.63
CA SER A 73 5.89 20.32 26.91
C SER A 73 5.86 20.61 25.42
N LEU A 74 6.26 19.62 24.61
CA LEU A 74 6.18 19.70 23.15
C LEU A 74 5.35 18.52 22.63
N LEU A 75 4.46 18.79 21.71
CA LEU A 75 3.74 17.80 20.92
C LEU A 75 4.35 17.76 19.52
N ILE A 76 4.73 16.58 19.05
CA ILE A 76 5.13 16.35 17.67
C ILE A 76 4.06 15.46 17.02
N ASN A 77 3.47 15.97 15.92
CA ASN A 77 2.54 15.27 15.06
C ASN A 77 3.00 15.41 13.61
N GLY A 78 3.44 14.32 13.00
CA GLY A 78 4.10 14.38 11.69
C GLY A 78 5.33 15.30 11.74
N ASN A 79 5.31 16.37 10.93
CA ASN A 79 6.37 17.39 10.86
C ASN A 79 6.11 18.60 11.80
N ASP A 80 4.94 18.67 12.40
CA ASP A 80 4.56 19.81 13.25
C ASP A 80 5.07 19.62 14.67
N THR A 81 5.53 20.74 15.27
CA THR A 81 5.96 20.77 16.67
C THR A 81 5.26 21.93 17.36
N LEU A 82 4.44 21.61 18.33
CA LEU A 82 3.62 22.54 19.09
C LEU A 82 4.04 22.58 20.55
N SER A 83 4.17 23.76 21.15
CA SER A 83 4.47 23.94 22.57
C SER A 83 3.19 24.12 23.37
N PHE A 84 3.11 23.45 24.53
CA PHE A 84 1.98 23.59 25.45
C PHE A 84 2.45 23.40 26.89
N THR A 85 1.60 23.69 27.88
CA THR A 85 1.91 23.49 29.29
C THR A 85 1.34 22.15 29.80
N ASP A 86 0.05 22.08 29.95
CA ASP A 86 -0.70 20.94 30.46
C ASP A 86 -1.83 20.50 29.54
N LYS A 87 -2.29 21.39 28.66
CA LYS A 87 -3.37 21.15 27.70
C LYS A 87 -3.16 21.91 26.40
N ILE A 88 -3.54 21.27 25.27
CA ILE A 88 -3.71 21.89 23.96
C ILE A 88 -4.87 21.23 23.22
N ASP A 89 -5.68 22.02 22.55
CA ASP A 89 -6.79 21.57 21.71
C ASP A 89 -6.42 21.73 20.23
N LEU A 90 -6.59 20.67 19.43
CA LEU A 90 -6.23 20.62 18.04
C LEU A 90 -7.43 20.22 17.18
N TYR A 91 -7.69 20.99 16.12
CA TYR A 91 -8.75 20.67 15.17
C TYR A 91 -8.27 19.56 14.21
N THR A 92 -9.07 18.51 14.05
CA THR A 92 -8.71 17.34 13.25
C THR A 92 -8.44 17.68 11.80
N ASN A 93 -9.26 18.56 11.20
CA ASN A 93 -9.15 18.99 9.80
C ASN A 93 -7.95 19.89 9.47
N GLN A 94 -7.24 20.39 10.50
CA GLN A 94 -6.09 21.27 10.34
C GLN A 94 -4.76 20.63 10.73
N ASN A 95 -4.81 19.72 11.70
CA ASN A 95 -3.61 19.23 12.38
C ASN A 95 -3.31 17.75 12.14
N PHE A 96 -4.21 17.01 11.46
CA PHE A 96 -4.09 15.57 11.30
C PHE A 96 -4.36 15.15 9.85
N ILE A 97 -3.82 13.99 9.50
CA ILE A 97 -4.15 13.29 8.25
C ILE A 97 -5.24 12.25 8.51
N TYR A 98 -6.00 11.86 7.50
CA TYR A 98 -6.87 10.70 7.61
C TYR A 98 -6.06 9.46 7.94
N GLY A 99 -6.67 8.57 8.72
CA GLY A 99 -6.02 7.35 9.19
C GLY A 99 -5.23 7.54 10.47
N LYS A 100 -4.18 6.74 10.63
CA LYS A 100 -3.38 6.67 11.85
C LYS A 100 -2.45 7.86 12.00
N ASN A 101 -2.52 8.53 13.14
CA ASN A 101 -1.64 9.61 13.55
C ASN A 101 -0.91 9.20 14.82
N THR A 102 0.39 9.45 14.87
CA THR A 102 1.23 9.16 16.04
C THR A 102 1.64 10.45 16.72
N LEU A 103 1.05 10.71 17.87
CA LEU A 103 1.33 11.85 18.72
C LEU A 103 2.51 11.52 19.62
N ARG A 104 3.58 12.32 19.59
CA ARG A 104 4.73 12.19 20.47
C ARG A 104 4.78 13.40 21.39
N VAL A 105 4.69 13.16 22.70
CA VAL A 105 4.75 14.21 23.72
C VAL A 105 6.10 14.13 24.42
N PHE A 106 6.80 15.24 24.46
CA PHE A 106 8.06 15.41 25.18
C PHE A 106 7.85 16.38 26.30
N VAL A 107 8.17 15.98 27.53
CA VAL A 107 8.05 16.82 28.73
C VAL A 107 9.44 17.10 29.26
N TYR A 108 9.82 18.38 29.30
CA TYR A 108 11.10 18.88 29.77
C TYR A 108 10.94 19.41 31.19
N TYR A 109 11.78 18.97 32.09
CA TYR A 109 11.79 19.37 33.48
C TYR A 109 12.86 20.41 33.80
N ALA A 110 12.72 21.11 34.94
CA ALA A 110 13.68 22.12 35.39
C ALA A 110 15.06 21.54 35.74
N ASP A 111 15.13 20.22 36.01
CA ASP A 111 16.36 19.47 36.28
C ASP A 111 17.00 18.92 34.98
N GLU A 112 16.61 19.46 33.83
CA GLU A 112 17.08 19.08 32.48
C GLU A 112 16.70 17.63 32.05
N SER A 113 15.97 16.88 32.87
CA SER A 113 15.46 15.55 32.48
C SER A 113 14.31 15.68 31.47
N ILE A 114 14.13 14.64 30.61
CA ILE A 114 13.12 14.60 29.54
C ILE A 114 12.36 13.29 29.67
N GLU A 115 11.05 13.34 29.63
CA GLU A 115 10.19 12.18 29.44
C GLU A 115 9.52 12.22 28.06
N LYS A 116 9.36 11.03 27.45
CA LYS A 116 8.81 10.85 26.12
C LYS A 116 7.61 9.90 26.19
N TYR A 117 6.53 10.31 25.57
CA TYR A 117 5.29 9.54 25.48
C TYR A 117 4.82 9.44 24.04
N SER A 118 4.06 8.41 23.74
CA SER A 118 3.44 8.25 22.44
C SER A 118 1.97 7.84 22.59
N ARG A 119 1.12 8.38 21.74
CA ARG A 119 -0.27 8.00 21.56
C ARG A 119 -0.55 7.81 20.09
N GLN A 120 -1.30 6.80 19.75
CA GLN A 120 -1.83 6.62 18.41
C GLN A 120 -3.31 6.90 18.42
N ILE A 121 -3.76 7.76 17.50
CA ILE A 121 -5.17 8.04 17.24
C ILE A 121 -5.47 7.79 15.77
N THR A 122 -6.75 7.73 15.40
CA THR A 122 -7.17 7.55 14.01
C THR A 122 -8.22 8.59 13.67
N ILE A 123 -8.07 9.24 12.52
CA ILE A 123 -9.03 10.23 12.02
C ILE A 123 -9.81 9.60 10.86
N TYR A 124 -11.13 9.60 10.97
CA TYR A 124 -12.06 9.13 9.94
C TYR A 124 -12.73 10.32 9.25
N PRO A 125 -12.88 10.29 7.90
CA PRO A 125 -13.72 11.26 7.23
C PRO A 125 -15.20 11.03 7.58
N LYS A 126 -15.97 12.09 7.81
CA LYS A 126 -17.42 12.02 7.93
C LYS A 126 -18.11 11.90 6.58
N GLN A 127 -17.49 12.48 5.56
CA GLN A 127 -18.05 12.47 4.22
C GLN A 127 -18.15 11.03 3.71
N LYS A 128 -19.38 10.60 3.41
CA LYS A 128 -19.64 9.33 2.75
C LYS A 128 -19.33 9.45 1.27
N PRO A 129 -18.57 8.53 0.67
CA PRO A 129 -18.33 8.49 -0.77
C PRO A 129 -19.66 8.39 -1.54
N SER A 130 -19.76 9.15 -2.64
CA SER A 130 -20.88 8.97 -3.57
C SER A 130 -20.56 7.90 -4.62
N GLU A 131 -21.56 7.34 -5.27
CA GLU A 131 -21.37 6.45 -6.41
C GLU A 131 -21.40 7.23 -7.72
N LEU A 132 -20.43 6.98 -8.60
CA LEU A 132 -20.47 7.40 -9.99
C LEU A 132 -21.16 6.31 -10.81
N GLY A 133 -22.04 6.73 -11.75
CA GLY A 133 -22.60 5.88 -12.78
C GLY A 133 -21.64 5.69 -13.94
N TYR A 134 -21.92 4.72 -14.80
CA TYR A 134 -21.19 4.54 -16.05
C TYR A 134 -22.11 4.05 -17.16
N GLU A 135 -21.70 4.30 -18.40
CA GLU A 135 -22.27 3.76 -19.62
C GLU A 135 -21.15 3.02 -20.38
N ILE A 136 -21.47 1.82 -20.88
CA ILE A 136 -20.54 1.06 -21.75
C ILE A 136 -20.65 1.64 -23.16
N ILE A 137 -19.58 2.24 -23.65
CA ILE A 137 -19.50 2.83 -25.00
C ILE A 137 -19.12 1.77 -26.02
N LYS A 138 -18.14 0.92 -25.68
CA LYS A 138 -17.68 -0.19 -26.53
C LYS A 138 -17.23 -1.37 -25.68
N ILE A 139 -17.32 -2.55 -26.27
CA ILE A 139 -16.70 -3.77 -25.78
C ILE A 139 -15.69 -4.21 -26.84
N LEU A 140 -14.44 -4.25 -26.50
CA LEU A 140 -13.32 -4.53 -27.37
C LEU A 140 -12.70 -5.89 -27.01
N PRO A 141 -12.08 -6.59 -27.97
CA PRO A 141 -11.39 -7.84 -27.68
C PRO A 141 -10.20 -7.59 -26.74
N HIS A 142 -9.95 -8.53 -25.86
CA HIS A 142 -8.77 -8.56 -25.01
C HIS A 142 -8.22 -9.98 -24.93
N ASP A 143 -6.91 -10.13 -24.86
CA ASP A 143 -6.26 -11.43 -24.83
C ASP A 143 -6.42 -12.09 -23.45
N SER A 144 -7.27 -13.10 -23.40
CA SER A 144 -7.59 -13.83 -22.15
C SER A 144 -6.43 -14.63 -21.55
N GLN A 145 -5.24 -14.58 -22.15
CA GLN A 145 -4.03 -15.15 -21.57
C GLN A 145 -3.24 -14.14 -20.73
N ILE A 146 -3.61 -12.85 -20.81
CA ILE A 146 -2.94 -11.79 -20.06
C ILE A 146 -3.45 -11.79 -18.61
N TYR A 147 -2.51 -11.87 -17.68
CA TYR A 147 -2.76 -11.65 -16.26
C TYR A 147 -2.47 -10.18 -15.93
N THR A 148 -3.38 -9.30 -16.37
CA THR A 148 -3.21 -7.85 -16.36
C THR A 148 -2.86 -7.31 -14.99
N GLN A 149 -1.74 -6.60 -14.90
CA GLN A 149 -1.26 -5.95 -13.69
C GLN A 149 -1.15 -4.44 -13.81
N GLY A 150 -0.95 -3.93 -15.01
CA GLY A 150 -0.99 -2.51 -15.32
C GLY A 150 -1.40 -2.30 -16.76
N LEU A 151 -2.16 -1.25 -17.02
CA LEU A 151 -2.70 -0.88 -18.33
C LEU A 151 -2.57 0.63 -18.52
N ILE A 152 -2.01 1.05 -19.63
CA ILE A 152 -1.86 2.47 -19.99
C ILE A 152 -2.30 2.67 -21.44
N LEU A 153 -2.97 3.78 -21.70
CA LEU A 153 -3.16 4.29 -23.06
C LEU A 153 -2.30 5.55 -23.25
N ASP A 154 -1.25 5.44 -24.07
CA ASP A 154 -0.44 6.57 -24.52
C ASP A 154 -0.64 6.81 -26.00
N GLN A 155 -1.23 7.93 -26.36
CA GLN A 155 -1.61 8.31 -27.73
C GLN A 155 -2.55 7.27 -28.39
N ASN A 156 -2.01 6.42 -29.26
CA ASN A 156 -2.76 5.37 -29.99
C ASN A 156 -2.23 3.97 -29.67
N HIS A 157 -1.55 3.80 -28.52
CA HIS A 157 -1.03 2.50 -28.11
C HIS A 157 -1.42 2.20 -26.66
N PHE A 158 -1.85 0.98 -26.45
CA PHE A 158 -1.87 0.40 -25.13
C PHE A 158 -0.50 -0.16 -24.77
N TYR A 159 -0.12 0.01 -23.52
CA TYR A 159 0.97 -0.70 -22.87
C TYR A 159 0.35 -1.51 -21.74
N GLU A 160 0.73 -2.77 -21.67
CA GLU A 160 0.15 -3.68 -20.71
C GLU A 160 1.20 -4.60 -20.12
N SER A 161 1.24 -4.69 -18.79
CA SER A 161 2.05 -5.65 -18.06
C SER A 161 1.21 -6.86 -17.66
N SER A 162 1.76 -8.05 -17.88
CA SER A 162 1.19 -9.31 -17.44
C SER A 162 2.07 -9.91 -16.35
N GLY A 163 1.48 -10.23 -15.20
CA GLY A 163 2.15 -10.88 -14.10
C GLY A 163 2.33 -12.39 -14.32
N GLN A 164 2.90 -13.04 -13.35
CA GLN A 164 3.21 -14.45 -13.14
C GLN A 164 4.68 -14.82 -13.33
N TYR A 165 5.26 -15.48 -12.34
CA TYR A 165 6.65 -15.95 -12.40
C TYR A 165 6.87 -16.86 -13.60
N GLY A 166 7.92 -16.58 -14.36
CA GLY A 166 8.28 -17.32 -15.58
C GLY A 166 7.41 -17.02 -16.81
N LYS A 167 6.36 -16.19 -16.65
CA LYS A 167 5.40 -15.84 -17.71
C LYS A 167 5.16 -14.33 -17.85
N SER A 168 5.76 -13.51 -16.97
CA SER A 168 5.60 -12.06 -17.01
C SER A 168 6.14 -11.45 -18.29
N PHE A 169 5.41 -10.50 -18.84
CA PHE A 169 5.82 -9.74 -20.04
C PHE A 169 5.31 -8.29 -19.99
N LEU A 170 5.88 -7.46 -20.83
CA LEU A 170 5.40 -6.12 -21.16
C LEU A 170 5.09 -6.08 -22.64
N ARG A 171 3.88 -5.65 -22.99
CA ARG A 171 3.37 -5.60 -24.36
C ARG A 171 2.98 -4.17 -24.71
N LYS A 172 3.28 -3.77 -25.97
CA LYS A 172 2.78 -2.57 -26.64
C LYS A 172 1.97 -2.99 -27.85
N TYR A 173 0.74 -2.48 -27.99
CA TYR A 173 -0.15 -2.79 -29.12
C TYR A 173 -1.00 -1.57 -29.50
N THR A 174 -1.50 -1.53 -30.75
CA THR A 174 -2.33 -0.42 -31.23
C THR A 174 -3.71 -0.43 -30.60
N SER A 175 -4.29 0.75 -30.36
CA SER A 175 -5.60 0.87 -29.68
C SER A 175 -6.79 0.69 -30.61
N ASP A 176 -6.59 0.72 -31.92
CA ASP A 176 -7.62 0.57 -32.97
C ASP A 176 -7.76 -0.87 -33.44
N GLU A 177 -6.66 -1.50 -33.83
CA GLU A 177 -6.65 -2.85 -34.41
C GLU A 177 -6.12 -3.92 -33.46
N PHE A 178 -5.63 -3.54 -32.29
CA PHE A 178 -5.03 -4.43 -31.28
C PHE A 178 -3.82 -5.23 -31.81
N VAL A 179 -3.12 -4.66 -32.80
CA VAL A 179 -1.90 -5.27 -33.36
C VAL A 179 -0.74 -5.09 -32.40
N ILE A 180 -0.12 -6.21 -32.02
CA ILE A 180 1.06 -6.19 -31.16
C ILE A 180 2.23 -5.55 -31.91
N SER A 181 2.63 -4.36 -31.48
CA SER A 181 3.78 -3.65 -32.02
C SER A 181 5.09 -4.16 -31.41
N LYS A 182 5.06 -4.54 -30.13
CA LYS A 182 6.21 -5.08 -29.41
C LYS A 182 5.79 -5.83 -28.16
N GLU A 183 6.56 -6.87 -27.85
CA GLU A 183 6.46 -7.60 -26.60
C GLU A 183 7.85 -7.99 -26.10
N ILE A 184 8.09 -7.85 -24.82
CA ILE A 184 9.31 -8.31 -24.16
C ILE A 184 8.95 -9.19 -22.97
N LYS A 185 9.71 -10.27 -22.78
CA LYS A 185 9.59 -11.12 -21.59
C LYS A 185 10.36 -10.50 -20.44
N ILE A 186 9.76 -10.57 -19.26
CA ILE A 186 10.41 -10.17 -18.01
C ILE A 186 11.16 -11.37 -17.44
N ALA A 187 12.24 -11.13 -16.74
CA ALA A 187 13.06 -12.19 -16.12
C ALA A 187 12.20 -13.16 -15.30
N SER A 188 12.43 -14.46 -15.42
CA SER A 188 11.57 -15.51 -14.89
C SER A 188 11.39 -15.51 -13.37
N ASN A 189 12.34 -14.90 -12.66
CA ASN A 189 12.30 -14.73 -11.21
C ASN A 189 11.58 -13.43 -10.76
N LEU A 190 11.06 -12.64 -11.71
CA LEU A 190 10.30 -11.43 -11.44
C LEU A 190 8.83 -11.65 -11.80
N PHE A 191 7.96 -11.08 -10.99
CA PHE A 191 6.53 -11.02 -11.26
C PHE A 191 6.22 -9.55 -11.60
N ALA A 192 5.90 -9.25 -12.86
CA ALA A 192 5.59 -7.90 -13.32
C ALA A 192 4.28 -7.41 -12.69
N GLU A 193 4.25 -6.15 -12.31
CA GLU A 193 3.11 -5.48 -11.67
C GLU A 193 2.78 -4.17 -12.41
N GLY A 194 2.22 -3.19 -11.71
CA GLY A 194 1.79 -1.92 -12.25
C GLY A 194 2.86 -1.20 -13.06
N ILE A 195 2.42 -0.50 -14.10
CA ILE A 195 3.26 0.29 -15.00
C ILE A 195 2.77 1.72 -15.11
N THR A 196 3.67 2.63 -15.45
CA THR A 196 3.33 4.00 -15.83
C THR A 196 4.34 4.58 -16.81
N ILE A 197 3.90 5.56 -17.60
CA ILE A 197 4.77 6.31 -18.51
C ILE A 197 4.92 7.72 -17.98
N LEU A 198 6.17 8.14 -17.80
CA LEU A 198 6.52 9.51 -17.49
C LEU A 198 7.60 9.97 -18.47
N GLU A 199 7.30 10.99 -19.27
CA GLU A 199 8.14 11.44 -20.39
C GLU A 199 8.39 10.30 -21.39
N ASP A 200 9.65 9.96 -21.66
CA ASP A 200 10.05 8.90 -22.58
C ASP A 200 10.40 7.57 -21.88
N LYS A 201 10.08 7.46 -20.60
CA LYS A 201 10.36 6.28 -19.79
C LYS A 201 9.09 5.57 -19.37
N LEU A 202 9.13 4.24 -19.43
CA LEU A 202 8.11 3.37 -18.85
C LEU A 202 8.68 2.75 -17.58
N PHE A 203 8.00 2.95 -16.47
CA PHE A 203 8.33 2.39 -15.17
C PHE A 203 7.43 1.18 -14.91
N MET A 204 8.00 0.11 -14.36
CA MET A 204 7.29 -1.12 -14.00
C MET A 204 7.69 -1.54 -12.59
N LEU A 205 6.71 -1.90 -11.78
CA LEU A 205 6.94 -2.54 -10.48
C LEU A 205 7.07 -4.05 -10.61
N THR A 206 7.59 -4.69 -9.57
CA THR A 206 7.55 -6.14 -9.39
C THR A 206 6.95 -6.47 -8.02
N TRP A 207 6.22 -7.57 -7.91
CA TRP A 207 5.46 -7.91 -6.70
C TRP A 207 6.32 -7.92 -5.42
N LYS A 208 7.06 -9.01 -5.19
CA LYS A 208 7.82 -9.25 -3.94
C LYS A 208 9.33 -9.08 -4.08
N SER A 209 9.79 -8.77 -5.28
CA SER A 209 11.22 -8.63 -5.52
C SER A 209 11.75 -7.26 -5.09
N ASN A 210 10.88 -6.34 -4.67
CA ASN A 210 11.22 -4.98 -4.24
C ASN A 210 12.04 -4.20 -5.28
N LYS A 211 11.87 -4.55 -6.56
CA LYS A 211 12.65 -4.04 -7.67
C LYS A 211 11.74 -3.42 -8.73
N GLY A 212 12.00 -2.19 -9.07
CA GLY A 212 11.40 -1.53 -10.22
C GLY A 212 12.29 -1.60 -11.44
N LEU A 213 11.69 -1.62 -12.63
CA LEU A 213 12.36 -1.64 -13.92
C LEU A 213 12.00 -0.36 -14.68
N VAL A 214 12.99 0.22 -15.36
CA VAL A 214 12.80 1.42 -16.18
C VAL A 214 13.14 1.07 -17.62
N PHE A 215 12.21 1.29 -18.53
CA PHE A 215 12.35 1.01 -19.94
C PHE A 215 12.25 2.30 -20.77
N ASP A 216 12.88 2.30 -21.94
CA ASP A 216 12.55 3.25 -22.99
C ASP A 216 11.15 2.92 -23.53
N LYS A 217 10.22 3.89 -23.53
CA LYS A 217 8.81 3.63 -23.89
C LYS A 217 8.61 3.21 -25.35
N ASN A 218 9.51 3.58 -26.25
CA ASN A 218 9.37 3.28 -27.68
C ASN A 218 9.97 1.93 -28.04
N THR A 219 11.16 1.67 -27.53
CA THR A 219 11.90 0.45 -27.84
C THR A 219 11.69 -0.68 -26.86
N LEU A 220 11.10 -0.42 -25.68
CA LEU A 220 11.01 -1.32 -24.55
C LEU A 220 12.36 -1.89 -24.10
N ALA A 221 13.46 -1.21 -24.41
CA ALA A 221 14.79 -1.57 -23.92
C ALA A 221 14.91 -1.21 -22.45
N LEU A 222 15.45 -2.11 -21.64
CA LEU A 222 15.71 -1.85 -20.22
C LEU A 222 16.83 -0.80 -20.11
N LEU A 223 16.54 0.30 -19.42
CA LEU A 223 17.46 1.42 -19.21
C LEU A 223 18.08 1.38 -17.82
N ASP A 224 17.26 1.09 -16.78
CA ASP A 224 17.69 1.19 -15.39
C ASP A 224 16.80 0.33 -14.48
N THR A 225 17.17 0.26 -13.21
CA THR A 225 16.39 -0.40 -12.16
C THR A 225 16.42 0.43 -10.87
N PHE A 226 15.39 0.33 -10.07
CA PHE A 226 15.31 0.97 -8.76
C PHE A 226 14.79 0.01 -7.69
N GLU A 227 14.91 0.39 -6.43
CA GLU A 227 14.48 -0.43 -5.29
C GLU A 227 13.44 0.31 -4.45
N TYR A 228 12.55 -0.46 -3.83
CA TYR A 228 11.58 0.00 -2.84
C TYR A 228 11.38 -1.06 -1.75
N SER A 229 10.77 -0.67 -0.62
CA SER A 229 10.80 -1.49 0.61
C SER A 229 9.52 -2.29 0.89
N THR A 230 8.50 -2.21 0.03
CA THR A 230 7.21 -2.90 0.19
C THR A 230 6.93 -3.81 -1.01
N GLU A 231 5.81 -4.53 -1.03
CA GLU A 231 5.33 -5.10 -2.28
C GLU A 231 5.02 -3.98 -3.28
N GLY A 232 5.16 -4.24 -4.57
CA GLY A 232 4.74 -3.34 -5.63
C GLY A 232 3.46 -3.89 -6.25
N TRP A 233 2.39 -3.06 -6.33
CA TRP A 233 1.12 -3.45 -6.93
C TRP A 233 0.78 -2.53 -8.10
N GLY A 234 0.03 -1.45 -7.90
CA GLY A 234 -0.30 -0.48 -8.93
C GLY A 234 0.70 0.66 -9.03
N LEU A 235 0.81 1.25 -10.22
CA LEU A 235 1.69 2.39 -10.47
C LEU A 235 1.03 3.33 -11.48
N THR A 236 0.97 4.61 -11.13
CA THR A 236 0.62 5.71 -12.03
C THR A 236 1.55 6.91 -11.77
N ASN A 237 1.29 8.06 -12.36
CA ASN A 237 2.03 9.29 -12.10
C ASN A 237 1.15 10.52 -12.23
N ASN A 238 1.61 11.66 -11.66
CA ASN A 238 0.96 12.97 -11.75
C ASN A 238 1.81 13.96 -12.57
N GLU A 239 2.57 13.49 -13.56
CA GLU A 239 3.54 14.24 -14.38
C GLU A 239 4.80 14.71 -13.63
N ARG A 240 4.86 14.53 -12.31
CA ARG A 240 6.00 14.95 -11.47
C ARG A 240 6.52 13.82 -10.59
N GLU A 241 5.63 13.01 -10.09
CA GLU A 241 5.94 11.93 -9.15
C GLU A 241 5.31 10.63 -9.62
N LEU A 242 5.99 9.53 -9.38
CA LEU A 242 5.40 8.20 -9.47
C LEU A 242 4.48 7.99 -8.27
N ILE A 243 3.33 7.38 -8.49
CA ILE A 243 2.32 7.11 -7.47
C ILE A 243 2.10 5.60 -7.40
N MET A 244 2.41 5.01 -6.25
CA MET A 244 2.51 3.57 -6.06
C MET A 244 1.56 3.08 -4.97
N SER A 245 0.84 1.99 -5.23
CA SER A 245 0.14 1.17 -4.24
C SER A 245 0.95 -0.08 -3.88
N ASP A 246 0.67 -0.67 -2.70
CA ASP A 246 1.32 -1.89 -2.20
C ASP A 246 0.33 -2.90 -1.61
N GLY A 247 -0.96 -2.77 -1.94
CA GLY A 247 -2.04 -3.62 -1.44
C GLY A 247 -2.55 -3.24 -0.05
N SER A 248 -1.91 -2.31 0.65
CA SER A 248 -2.42 -1.72 1.89
C SER A 248 -3.37 -0.55 1.62
N GLU A 249 -3.73 0.19 2.67
CA GLU A 249 -4.42 1.47 2.58
C GLU A 249 -3.52 2.64 2.18
N LYS A 250 -2.24 2.40 1.90
CA LYS A 250 -1.26 3.44 1.67
C LYS A 250 -0.98 3.64 0.18
N ILE A 251 -0.82 4.89 -0.20
CA ILE A 251 -0.33 5.30 -1.52
C ILE A 251 0.91 6.17 -1.31
N LYS A 252 1.99 5.85 -2.02
CA LYS A 252 3.28 6.51 -1.94
C LYS A 252 3.54 7.36 -3.17
N PHE A 253 4.02 8.56 -2.96
CA PHE A 253 4.48 9.48 -3.99
C PHE A 253 6.01 9.46 -4.00
N ILE A 254 6.59 9.10 -5.15
CA ILE A 254 8.00 8.77 -5.29
C ILE A 254 8.62 9.73 -6.31
N ASP A 255 9.74 10.34 -5.96
CA ASP A 255 10.54 11.15 -6.88
C ASP A 255 11.18 10.27 -7.96
N PRO A 256 10.86 10.47 -9.25
CA PRO A 256 11.38 9.63 -10.33
C PRO A 256 12.88 9.77 -10.59
N SER A 257 13.54 10.81 -10.03
CA SER A 257 14.96 11.05 -10.22
C SER A 257 15.87 10.28 -9.26
N ASN A 258 15.37 9.98 -8.05
CA ASN A 258 16.15 9.33 -6.98
C ASN A 258 15.40 8.21 -6.27
N PHE A 259 14.14 7.95 -6.65
CA PHE A 259 13.23 6.92 -6.13
C PHE A 259 12.96 7.00 -4.62
N LYS A 260 13.09 8.18 -4.04
CA LYS A 260 12.72 8.43 -2.64
C LYS A 260 11.23 8.76 -2.51
N ILE A 261 10.66 8.30 -1.41
CA ILE A 261 9.28 8.64 -1.06
C ILE A 261 9.26 10.08 -0.54
N ASN A 262 8.58 10.97 -1.27
CA ASN A 262 8.35 12.35 -0.87
C ASN A 262 7.16 12.47 0.09
N LYS A 263 6.12 11.65 -0.15
CA LYS A 263 4.85 11.71 0.57
C LYS A 263 4.20 10.33 0.60
N GLU A 264 3.49 10.06 1.69
CA GLU A 264 2.58 8.90 1.83
C GLU A 264 1.22 9.41 2.31
N ILE A 265 0.15 8.92 1.72
CA ILE A 265 -1.23 9.13 2.19
C ILE A 265 -1.82 7.80 2.64
N GLN A 266 -2.78 7.87 3.56
CA GLN A 266 -3.60 6.75 3.97
C GLN A 266 -4.99 6.92 3.39
N VAL A 267 -5.51 5.90 2.71
CA VAL A 267 -6.79 5.96 2.00
C VAL A 267 -7.91 5.51 2.93
N TYR A 268 -8.83 6.42 3.19
CA TYR A 268 -9.95 6.23 4.11
C TYR A 268 -11.26 6.70 3.50
N ASP A 269 -12.33 6.03 3.85
CA ASP A 269 -13.71 6.51 3.73
C ASP A 269 -14.35 6.65 5.12
N ASN A 270 -15.62 7.00 5.17
CA ASN A 270 -16.35 7.17 6.43
C ASN A 270 -16.52 5.89 7.25
N SER A 271 -16.21 4.73 6.67
CA SER A 271 -16.28 3.41 7.33
C SER A 271 -14.92 2.95 7.84
N GLY A 272 -13.83 3.61 7.42
CA GLY A 272 -12.47 3.33 7.83
C GLY A 272 -11.47 3.25 6.69
N LYS A 273 -10.41 2.46 6.90
CA LYS A 273 -9.36 2.27 5.91
C LYS A 273 -9.87 1.50 4.68
N VAL A 274 -9.40 1.91 3.51
CA VAL A 274 -9.65 1.22 2.25
C VAL A 274 -8.38 0.51 1.83
N GLU A 275 -8.35 -0.81 2.01
CA GLU A 275 -7.20 -1.67 1.71
C GLU A 275 -7.34 -2.36 0.35
N SER A 276 -6.32 -3.13 -0.01
CA SER A 276 -6.25 -3.88 -1.28
C SER A 276 -6.24 -2.97 -2.51
N LEU A 277 -5.69 -1.76 -2.35
CA LEU A 277 -5.48 -0.84 -3.45
C LEU A 277 -4.49 -1.47 -4.43
N ASN A 278 -4.91 -1.59 -5.69
CA ASN A 278 -4.14 -2.30 -6.71
C ASN A 278 -3.80 -1.35 -7.86
N GLU A 279 -4.14 -1.72 -9.07
CA GLU A 279 -3.85 -0.96 -10.25
C GLU A 279 -4.40 0.47 -10.15
N LEU A 280 -3.61 1.44 -10.61
CA LEU A 280 -3.83 2.87 -10.42
C LEU A 280 -3.82 3.64 -11.72
N GLU A 281 -4.71 4.64 -11.83
CA GLU A 281 -4.68 5.64 -12.88
C GLU A 281 -4.90 7.04 -12.30
N TYR A 282 -4.10 8.02 -12.75
CA TYR A 282 -4.23 9.43 -12.31
C TYR A 282 -5.00 10.23 -13.35
N ILE A 283 -6.21 10.67 -13.00
CA ILE A 283 -7.14 11.30 -13.93
C ILE A 283 -7.67 12.60 -13.32
N ASN A 284 -7.45 13.72 -14.02
CA ASN A 284 -8.02 15.02 -13.63
C ASN A 284 -7.81 15.37 -12.14
N GLY A 285 -6.61 15.14 -11.63
CA GLY A 285 -6.27 15.46 -10.25
C GLY A 285 -6.77 14.47 -9.20
N LYS A 286 -7.22 13.27 -9.59
CA LYS A 286 -7.67 12.20 -8.70
C LYS A 286 -6.94 10.89 -9.02
N ILE A 287 -6.78 10.04 -8.01
CA ILE A 287 -6.27 8.68 -8.18
C ILE A 287 -7.46 7.74 -8.27
N PHE A 288 -7.54 7.00 -9.36
CA PHE A 288 -8.47 5.90 -9.55
C PHE A 288 -7.74 4.61 -9.19
N SER A 289 -8.29 3.80 -8.31
CA SER A 289 -7.65 2.56 -7.86
C SER A 289 -8.60 1.38 -7.96
N ASN A 290 -8.18 0.30 -8.61
CA ASN A 290 -8.84 -0.98 -8.43
C ASN A 290 -8.71 -1.43 -6.97
N ILE A 291 -9.79 -1.98 -6.40
CA ILE A 291 -9.76 -2.66 -5.12
C ILE A 291 -9.68 -4.17 -5.39
N TYR A 292 -8.55 -4.79 -5.09
CA TYR A 292 -8.33 -6.22 -5.36
C TYR A 292 -9.41 -7.09 -4.72
N GLY A 293 -9.95 -8.02 -5.49
CA GLY A 293 -11.03 -8.89 -5.06
C GLY A 293 -12.44 -8.28 -5.13
N GLN A 294 -12.55 -7.01 -5.54
CA GLN A 294 -13.83 -6.32 -5.74
C GLN A 294 -13.92 -5.77 -7.17
N ASP A 295 -15.12 -5.81 -7.76
CA ASP A 295 -15.38 -5.14 -9.03
C ASP A 295 -15.74 -3.67 -8.79
N LYS A 296 -14.82 -2.97 -8.13
CA LYS A 296 -15.00 -1.60 -7.68
C LYS A 296 -13.72 -0.79 -7.86
N ILE A 297 -13.88 0.46 -8.27
CA ILE A 297 -12.80 1.44 -8.33
C ILE A 297 -13.07 2.51 -7.29
N ALA A 298 -12.06 2.85 -6.48
CA ALA A 298 -12.07 4.00 -5.59
C ALA A 298 -11.51 5.22 -6.31
N VAL A 299 -12.19 6.37 -6.17
CA VAL A 299 -11.72 7.68 -6.65
C VAL A 299 -11.22 8.46 -5.44
N ILE A 300 -9.93 8.68 -5.37
CA ILE A 300 -9.21 9.09 -4.17
C ILE A 300 -8.65 10.50 -4.38
N ASN A 301 -8.79 11.34 -3.37
CA ASN A 301 -8.14 12.64 -3.33
C ASN A 301 -6.64 12.48 -3.01
N PRO A 302 -5.72 12.87 -3.90
CA PRO A 302 -4.28 12.65 -3.71
C PRO A 302 -3.66 13.50 -2.60
N LEU A 303 -4.35 14.55 -2.13
CA LEU A 303 -3.84 15.40 -1.06
C LEU A 303 -4.16 14.84 0.33
N SER A 304 -5.35 14.29 0.50
CA SER A 304 -5.86 13.86 1.81
C SER A 304 -5.96 12.36 2.01
N GLY A 305 -6.08 11.58 0.91
CA GLY A 305 -6.40 10.15 0.98
C GLY A 305 -7.90 9.85 1.13
N LEU A 306 -8.76 10.89 1.10
CA LEU A 306 -10.22 10.71 1.14
C LEU A 306 -10.70 9.97 -0.10
N VAL A 307 -11.48 8.91 0.07
CA VAL A 307 -12.28 8.34 -1.02
C VAL A 307 -13.52 9.22 -1.23
N GLU A 308 -13.54 9.93 -2.35
CA GLU A 308 -14.65 10.83 -2.69
C GLU A 308 -15.80 10.09 -3.38
N ASN A 309 -15.45 9.10 -4.21
CA ASN A 309 -16.43 8.35 -4.98
C ASN A 309 -16.02 6.88 -5.10
N TYR A 310 -17.02 6.05 -5.40
CA TYR A 310 -16.83 4.69 -5.91
C TYR A 310 -17.47 4.54 -7.28
N ILE A 311 -16.89 3.66 -8.11
CA ILE A 311 -17.48 3.17 -9.35
C ILE A 311 -17.71 1.67 -9.14
N ASN A 312 -18.98 1.26 -9.05
CA ASN A 312 -19.35 -0.14 -8.91
C ASN A 312 -19.52 -0.77 -10.31
N LEU A 313 -18.66 -1.73 -10.63
CA LEU A 313 -18.56 -2.41 -11.92
C LEU A 313 -18.95 -3.89 -11.86
N GLU A 314 -19.64 -4.35 -10.80
CA GLU A 314 -20.09 -5.75 -10.65
C GLU A 314 -20.94 -6.24 -11.84
N LYS A 315 -21.62 -5.32 -12.52
CA LYS A 315 -22.48 -5.63 -13.66
C LYS A 315 -21.82 -5.42 -15.02
N ILE A 316 -20.55 -5.04 -15.07
CA ILE A 316 -19.85 -4.76 -16.34
C ILE A 316 -19.73 -6.02 -17.20
N MET A 317 -19.57 -7.18 -16.55
CA MET A 317 -19.45 -8.47 -17.21
C MET A 317 -20.18 -9.56 -16.43
N ASN A 318 -20.88 -10.44 -17.15
CA ASN A 318 -21.42 -11.65 -16.51
C ASN A 318 -20.33 -12.72 -16.39
N LYS A 319 -19.60 -12.72 -15.28
CA LYS A 319 -18.47 -13.61 -15.01
C LYS A 319 -18.83 -15.09 -15.05
N LYS A 320 -20.11 -15.48 -14.82
CA LYS A 320 -20.58 -16.86 -14.88
C LYS A 320 -20.45 -17.49 -16.27
N ASN A 321 -20.33 -16.66 -17.31
CA ASN A 321 -20.18 -17.14 -18.68
C ASN A 321 -18.74 -17.59 -18.99
N TYR A 322 -17.79 -17.40 -18.09
CA TYR A 322 -16.37 -17.64 -18.31
C TYR A 322 -15.80 -18.56 -17.23
N LYS A 323 -14.97 -19.53 -17.63
CA LYS A 323 -14.40 -20.52 -16.70
C LYS A 323 -13.06 -20.11 -16.07
N ASN A 324 -12.28 -19.29 -16.79
CA ASN A 324 -10.90 -18.99 -16.46
C ASN A 324 -10.65 -17.49 -16.45
N ILE A 325 -11.45 -16.77 -15.65
CA ILE A 325 -11.24 -15.33 -15.41
C ILE A 325 -10.92 -15.12 -13.93
N ASP A 326 -10.18 -14.06 -13.65
CA ASP A 326 -9.84 -13.65 -12.30
C ASP A 326 -10.37 -12.23 -12.04
N VAL A 327 -9.85 -11.52 -11.08
CA VAL A 327 -10.34 -10.22 -10.64
C VAL A 327 -10.21 -9.13 -11.70
N MET A 328 -11.08 -8.14 -11.61
CA MET A 328 -10.94 -6.88 -12.35
C MET A 328 -9.63 -6.20 -11.97
N ASN A 329 -8.84 -5.83 -12.95
CA ASN A 329 -7.59 -5.08 -12.78
C ASN A 329 -7.16 -4.47 -14.12
N GLY A 330 -6.85 -3.18 -14.11
CA GLY A 330 -6.47 -2.41 -15.31
C GLY A 330 -7.44 -1.28 -15.58
N ILE A 331 -6.94 -0.05 -15.49
CA ILE A 331 -7.63 1.20 -15.79
C ILE A 331 -6.74 2.00 -16.73
N ALA A 332 -7.25 2.42 -17.89
CA ALA A 332 -6.55 3.38 -18.72
C ALA A 332 -7.49 4.51 -19.11
N PHE A 333 -6.98 5.73 -19.12
CA PHE A 333 -7.78 6.91 -19.47
C PHE A 333 -7.55 7.37 -20.90
N ASN A 334 -8.63 7.62 -21.60
CA ASN A 334 -8.60 8.25 -22.92
C ASN A 334 -8.97 9.73 -22.78
N GLU A 335 -7.98 10.60 -22.81
CA GLU A 335 -8.19 12.06 -22.69
C GLU A 335 -9.04 12.63 -23.82
N LYS A 336 -8.89 12.10 -25.07
CA LYS A 336 -9.61 12.60 -26.26
C LYS A 336 -11.12 12.39 -26.16
N SER A 337 -11.56 11.23 -25.69
CA SER A 337 -12.98 10.88 -25.54
C SER A 337 -13.51 11.11 -24.13
N ASN A 338 -12.64 11.36 -23.17
CA ASN A 338 -12.95 11.41 -21.73
C ASN A 338 -13.66 10.13 -21.27
N THR A 339 -13.07 8.97 -21.64
CA THR A 339 -13.56 7.63 -21.32
C THR A 339 -12.49 6.82 -20.60
N LEU A 340 -12.93 5.75 -19.90
CA LEU A 340 -12.03 4.80 -19.26
C LEU A 340 -12.05 3.48 -20.00
N TYR A 341 -10.91 2.85 -20.12
CA TYR A 341 -10.79 1.44 -20.48
C TYR A 341 -10.61 0.61 -19.22
N ILE A 342 -11.44 -0.44 -19.10
CA ILE A 342 -11.45 -1.33 -17.94
C ILE A 342 -11.31 -2.77 -18.41
N THR A 343 -10.43 -3.53 -17.78
CA THR A 343 -10.26 -4.96 -18.02
C THR A 343 -9.99 -5.72 -16.71
N GLY A 344 -9.51 -6.95 -16.82
CA GLY A 344 -9.15 -7.77 -15.67
C GLY A 344 -8.22 -8.92 -16.04
N LYS A 345 -7.74 -9.60 -15.04
CA LYS A 345 -6.83 -10.74 -15.16
C LYS A 345 -7.54 -11.88 -15.89
N TRP A 346 -6.99 -12.26 -17.05
CA TRP A 346 -7.57 -13.26 -17.96
C TRP A 346 -8.97 -12.89 -18.51
N TRP A 347 -9.33 -11.62 -18.50
CA TRP A 347 -10.59 -11.19 -19.11
C TRP A 347 -10.48 -11.22 -20.63
N PRO A 348 -11.55 -11.67 -21.34
CA PRO A 348 -11.57 -11.70 -22.80
C PRO A 348 -12.00 -10.36 -23.40
N SER A 349 -12.27 -9.36 -22.59
CA SER A 349 -12.86 -8.08 -23.01
C SER A 349 -12.20 -6.89 -22.33
N LEU A 350 -12.03 -5.83 -23.09
CA LEU A 350 -11.68 -4.49 -22.64
C LEU A 350 -12.92 -3.61 -22.83
N TYR A 351 -13.39 -2.99 -21.78
CA TYR A 351 -14.61 -2.17 -21.77
C TYR A 351 -14.23 -0.70 -21.83
N GLU A 352 -14.68 0.02 -22.87
CA GLU A 352 -14.66 1.47 -22.89
C GLU A 352 -15.92 2.00 -22.22
N ILE A 353 -15.78 2.73 -21.14
CA ILE A 353 -16.88 3.28 -20.35
C ILE A 353 -16.80 4.80 -20.25
N LYS A 354 -17.95 5.46 -20.16
CA LYS A 354 -18.06 6.88 -19.86
C LYS A 354 -18.71 7.05 -18.49
N LEU A 355 -18.05 7.83 -17.63
CA LEU A 355 -18.58 8.10 -16.29
C LEU A 355 -19.71 9.13 -16.35
N SER A 356 -20.65 9.00 -15.44
CA SER A 356 -21.78 9.92 -15.25
C SER A 356 -21.98 10.19 -13.74
N LYS A 357 -22.49 11.37 -13.41
CA LYS A 357 -23.01 11.62 -12.05
C LYS A 357 -24.30 10.81 -11.89
N ARG A 358 -24.43 10.10 -10.81
CA ARG A 358 -25.72 9.49 -10.38
C ARG A 358 -26.59 10.49 -9.67
#